data_6406c9ab9ebf885253d468b935deeaf5
#
_entry.id   6406c9ab9ebf885253d468b935deeaf5
#
_cell.length_a   1.000
_cell.length_b   1.000
_cell.length_c   1.000
_cell.angle_alpha   90.00
_cell.angle_beta   90.00
_cell.angle_gamma   90.00
#
_symmetry.space_group_name_H-M   'P 1'
#
loop_
_entity.id
_entity.type
_entity.pdbx_description
1 polymer ?
#
loop_
_entity_poly.entity_id
_entity_poly.type
_entity_poly.pdbx_seq_one_letter_code
_entity_poly.pdbx_strand_id
1 'polypeptide(L)'
;MKKFISILSVLALLMGLFTSCERSDEERSKILKIYNWGDYIDEDVLTDFPKWYKEQTGEEVRIIYQVFDINEIMLTKIERGHEDFDLICPSEYILERMLRKNLLLPIDRNFGKTPDYINNVSPYIQAELNKLSQPGRKTTDYVVPYMWGTAG
;
A
#
# COMPACT_ATOMS: atom_id res chain seq x y z
N MET A 1 -10.09 -52.89 6.66
CA MET A 1 -9.38 -52.25 5.51
C MET A 1 -10.14 -51.09 4.92
N LYS A 2 -11.41 -51.19 4.50
CA LYS A 2 -12.17 -50.06 3.88
C LYS A 2 -12.27 -48.81 4.75
N LYS A 3 -12.45 -48.92 6.06
CA LYS A 3 -12.54 -47.77 6.99
C LYS A 3 -11.18 -47.05 7.17
N PHE A 4 -10.06 -47.76 7.13
CA PHE A 4 -8.71 -47.19 7.23
C PHE A 4 -8.35 -46.39 5.95
N ILE A 5 -8.74 -46.89 4.79
CA ILE A 5 -8.50 -46.20 3.51
C ILE A 5 -9.30 -44.88 3.44
N SER A 6 -10.57 -44.91 3.97
CA SER A 6 -11.41 -43.70 4.02
C SER A 6 -10.86 -42.61 4.94
N ILE A 7 -10.29 -42.97 6.08
CA ILE A 7 -9.67 -42.02 7.03
C ILE A 7 -8.39 -41.42 6.44
N LEU A 8 -7.58 -42.21 5.75
CA LEU A 8 -6.34 -41.76 5.10
C LEU A 8 -6.64 -40.78 3.96
N SER A 9 -7.72 -41.03 3.19
CA SER A 9 -8.14 -40.12 2.10
C SER A 9 -8.65 -38.77 2.61
N VAL A 10 -9.37 -38.75 3.74
CA VAL A 10 -9.86 -37.51 4.39
C VAL A 10 -8.68 -36.71 4.96
N LEU A 11 -7.69 -37.39 5.55
CA LEU A 11 -6.50 -36.73 6.12
C LEU A 11 -5.63 -36.11 4.99
N ALA A 12 -5.50 -36.78 3.83
CA ALA A 12 -4.77 -36.27 2.69
C ALA A 12 -5.48 -35.04 2.05
N LEU A 13 -6.83 -35.02 2.05
CA LEU A 13 -7.59 -33.85 1.58
C LEU A 13 -7.44 -32.64 2.52
N LEU A 14 -7.38 -32.86 3.83
CA LEU A 14 -7.18 -31.81 4.82
C LEU A 14 -5.78 -31.18 4.74
N MET A 15 -4.73 -31.97 4.47
CA MET A 15 -3.38 -31.42 4.28
C MET A 15 -3.23 -30.56 3.02
N GLY A 16 -4.02 -30.81 1.96
CA GLY A 16 -4.01 -30.01 0.74
C GLY A 16 -4.59 -28.60 0.89
N LEU A 17 -5.43 -28.38 1.91
CA LEU A 17 -6.06 -27.07 2.14
C LEU A 17 -5.12 -26.05 2.80
N PHE A 18 -4.12 -26.49 3.56
CA PHE A 18 -3.18 -25.59 4.24
C PHE A 18 -2.09 -25.04 3.31
N THR A 19 -1.72 -25.74 2.24
CA THR A 19 -0.69 -25.28 1.29
C THR A 19 -1.18 -24.20 0.31
N SER A 20 -2.49 -24.02 0.17
CA SER A 20 -3.05 -23.01 -0.75
C SER A 20 -2.98 -21.58 -0.19
N CYS A 21 -3.07 -21.41 1.13
CA CYS A 21 -3.08 -20.08 1.75
C CYS A 21 -1.67 -19.46 1.76
N GLU A 22 -0.65 -20.23 2.10
CA GLU A 22 0.75 -19.79 2.16
C GLU A 22 1.28 -19.35 0.78
N ARG A 23 0.87 -20.03 -0.28
CA ARG A 23 1.27 -19.70 -1.65
C ARG A 23 0.62 -18.41 -2.18
N SER A 24 -0.60 -18.10 -1.75
CA SER A 24 -1.27 -16.84 -2.11
C SER A 24 -0.64 -15.63 -1.43
N ASP A 25 -0.19 -15.77 -0.18
CA ASP A 25 0.46 -14.69 0.58
C ASP A 25 1.87 -14.41 0.03
N GLU A 26 2.64 -15.43 -0.35
CA GLU A 26 3.93 -15.26 -1.00
C GLU A 26 3.81 -14.56 -2.37
N GLU A 27 2.79 -14.89 -3.15
CA GLU A 27 2.52 -14.20 -4.42
C GLU A 27 2.09 -12.74 -4.17
N ARG A 28 1.29 -12.45 -3.12
CA ARG A 28 0.84 -11.10 -2.78
C ARG A 28 1.99 -10.20 -2.34
N SER A 29 2.97 -10.73 -1.64
CA SER A 29 4.16 -9.98 -1.17
C SER A 29 5.02 -9.45 -2.33
N LYS A 30 4.94 -10.06 -3.52
CA LYS A 30 5.65 -9.63 -4.73
C LYS A 30 4.87 -8.60 -5.58
N ILE A 31 3.75 -8.10 -5.08
CA ILE A 31 2.90 -7.16 -5.79
C ILE A 31 2.85 -5.85 -5.04
N LEU A 32 3.15 -4.74 -5.74
CA LEU A 32 2.95 -3.38 -5.27
C LEU A 32 1.71 -2.79 -5.96
N LYS A 33 0.63 -2.62 -5.21
CA LYS A 33 -0.62 -2.02 -5.70
C LYS A 33 -0.65 -0.53 -5.42
N ILE A 34 -0.70 0.26 -6.47
CA ILE A 34 -0.72 1.73 -6.42
C ILE A 34 -2.07 2.23 -6.93
N TYR A 35 -2.70 3.15 -6.21
CA TYR A 35 -3.94 3.80 -6.60
C TYR A 35 -3.76 5.32 -6.59
N ASN A 36 -3.73 5.92 -7.76
CA ASN A 36 -3.31 7.31 -7.98
C ASN A 36 -4.29 8.04 -8.91
N TRP A 37 -4.11 9.35 -9.03
CA TRP A 37 -4.76 10.15 -10.08
C TRP A 37 -4.22 9.77 -11.46
N GLY A 38 -5.04 9.95 -12.50
CA GLY A 38 -4.54 9.96 -13.87
C GLY A 38 -3.47 11.05 -14.06
N ASP A 39 -2.47 10.78 -14.89
CA ASP A 39 -1.40 11.71 -15.26
C ASP A 39 -0.53 12.26 -14.10
N TYR A 40 -0.56 11.62 -12.94
CA TYR A 40 0.19 12.02 -11.74
C TYR A 40 1.46 11.22 -11.50
N ILE A 41 1.95 10.48 -12.48
CA ILE A 41 3.20 9.74 -12.42
C ILE A 41 3.85 9.73 -13.80
N ASP A 42 5.15 9.74 -13.83
CA ASP A 42 5.91 9.37 -15.02
C ASP A 42 5.81 7.85 -15.21
N GLU A 43 5.26 7.40 -16.34
CA GLU A 43 5.03 5.99 -16.62
C GLU A 43 6.34 5.18 -16.66
N ASP A 44 7.46 5.80 -16.99
CA ASP A 44 8.78 5.15 -16.98
C ASP A 44 9.13 4.66 -15.56
N VAL A 45 8.68 5.34 -14.51
CA VAL A 45 8.88 4.91 -13.12
C VAL A 45 8.25 3.54 -12.86
N LEU A 46 7.12 3.24 -13.48
CA LEU A 46 6.43 1.94 -13.30
C LEU A 46 7.25 0.77 -13.86
N THR A 47 8.08 1.03 -14.86
CA THR A 47 8.97 0.02 -15.46
C THR A 47 10.36 0.00 -14.83
N ASP A 48 10.85 1.11 -14.35
CA ASP A 48 12.20 1.26 -13.80
C ASP A 48 12.28 0.90 -12.32
N PHE A 49 11.24 1.20 -11.54
CA PHE A 49 11.22 0.86 -10.11
C PHE A 49 11.39 -0.64 -9.84
N PRO A 50 10.72 -1.59 -10.54
CA PRO A 50 10.96 -3.01 -10.33
C PRO A 50 12.39 -3.46 -10.58
N LYS A 51 13.06 -2.88 -11.58
CA LYS A 51 14.47 -3.16 -11.88
C LYS A 51 15.37 -2.66 -10.77
N TRP A 52 15.19 -1.38 -10.38
CA TRP A 52 15.92 -0.76 -9.29
C TRP A 52 15.71 -1.53 -7.97
N TYR A 53 14.47 -1.90 -7.65
CA TYR A 53 14.14 -2.64 -6.43
C TYR A 53 14.86 -3.99 -6.38
N LYS A 54 14.86 -4.73 -7.50
CA LYS A 54 15.60 -5.99 -7.63
C LYS A 54 17.11 -5.80 -7.43
N GLU A 55 17.69 -4.75 -7.97
CA GLU A 55 19.12 -4.42 -7.80
C GLU A 55 19.45 -4.10 -6.34
N GLN A 56 18.57 -3.43 -5.61
CA GLN A 56 18.80 -3.03 -4.23
C GLN A 56 18.56 -4.15 -3.22
N THR A 57 17.57 -5.00 -3.45
CA THR A 57 17.09 -5.99 -2.48
C THR A 57 17.34 -7.44 -2.88
N GLY A 58 17.51 -7.70 -4.18
CA GLY A 58 17.54 -9.05 -4.76
C GLY A 58 16.14 -9.63 -4.98
N GLU A 59 15.08 -8.94 -4.60
CA GLU A 59 13.70 -9.40 -4.70
C GLU A 59 13.01 -8.84 -5.93
N GLU A 60 12.07 -9.58 -6.48
CA GLU A 60 11.24 -9.13 -7.61
C GLU A 60 9.92 -8.55 -7.09
N VAL A 61 9.51 -7.43 -7.69
CA VAL A 61 8.22 -6.82 -7.45
C VAL A 61 7.50 -6.54 -8.76
N ARG A 62 6.18 -6.77 -8.80
CA ARG A 62 5.30 -6.42 -9.91
C ARG A 62 4.36 -5.31 -9.48
N ILE A 63 4.29 -4.24 -10.27
CA ILE A 63 3.39 -3.13 -10.00
C ILE A 63 2.01 -3.41 -10.62
N ILE A 64 0.94 -3.19 -9.84
CA ILE A 64 -0.42 -3.03 -10.31
C ILE A 64 -0.79 -1.56 -10.09
N TYR A 65 -0.86 -0.81 -11.18
CA TYR A 65 -1.21 0.60 -11.16
C TYR A 65 -2.67 0.79 -11.54
N GLN A 66 -3.44 1.47 -10.70
CA GLN A 66 -4.83 1.81 -10.94
C GLN A 66 -5.01 3.33 -10.79
N VAL A 67 -5.96 3.88 -11.53
CA VAL A 67 -6.27 5.32 -11.48
C VAL A 67 -7.68 5.56 -10.94
N PHE A 68 -7.88 6.73 -10.34
CA PHE A 68 -9.19 7.24 -9.95
C PHE A 68 -9.30 8.72 -10.34
N ASP A 69 -10.53 9.18 -10.51
CA ASP A 69 -10.87 10.55 -10.88
C ASP A 69 -11.63 11.29 -9.76
N ILE A 70 -12.13 10.55 -8.77
CA ILE A 70 -12.96 11.09 -7.68
C ILE A 70 -12.50 10.49 -6.35
N ASN A 71 -12.09 11.34 -5.42
CA ASN A 71 -11.63 10.98 -4.08
C ASN A 71 -12.63 10.12 -3.29
N GLU A 72 -13.91 10.47 -3.33
CA GLU A 72 -14.96 9.79 -2.57
C GLU A 72 -15.24 8.38 -3.10
N ILE A 73 -15.13 8.19 -4.41
CA ILE A 73 -15.23 6.86 -5.04
C ILE A 73 -14.05 6.00 -4.63
N MET A 74 -12.83 6.54 -4.70
CA MET A 74 -11.62 5.88 -4.23
C MET A 74 -11.76 5.45 -2.77
N LEU A 75 -12.14 6.37 -1.89
CA LEU A 75 -12.32 6.07 -0.46
C LEU A 75 -13.39 5.01 -0.22
N THR A 76 -14.51 5.06 -0.93
CA THR A 76 -15.58 4.07 -0.82
C THR A 76 -15.10 2.68 -1.25
N LYS A 77 -14.27 2.59 -2.28
CA LYS A 77 -13.68 1.34 -2.75
C LYS A 77 -12.79 0.70 -1.66
N ILE A 78 -12.01 1.52 -0.96
CA ILE A 78 -11.17 1.05 0.15
C ILE A 78 -12.02 0.65 1.36
N GLU A 79 -12.99 1.49 1.76
CA GLU A 79 -13.79 1.27 2.97
C GLU A 79 -14.75 0.08 2.86
N ARG A 80 -15.33 -0.14 1.69
CA ARG A 80 -16.40 -1.12 1.46
C ARG A 80 -15.99 -2.29 0.59
N GLY A 81 -15.06 -2.03 -0.35
CA GLY A 81 -14.56 -3.05 -1.27
C GLY A 81 -13.49 -3.94 -0.66
N HIS A 82 -12.96 -3.60 0.53
CA HIS A 82 -11.84 -4.29 1.17
C HIS A 82 -10.65 -4.49 0.22
N GLU A 83 -10.43 -3.51 -0.66
CA GLU A 83 -9.29 -3.52 -1.57
C GLU A 83 -8.00 -3.19 -0.80
N ASP A 84 -7.00 -4.02 -1.00
CA ASP A 84 -5.70 -3.95 -0.33
C ASP A 84 -4.68 -3.19 -1.19
N PHE A 85 -4.74 -1.87 -1.22
CA PHE A 85 -3.72 -1.05 -1.84
C PHE A 85 -2.52 -0.84 -0.91
N ASP A 86 -1.31 -0.84 -1.47
CA ASP A 86 -0.08 -0.56 -0.72
C ASP A 86 0.21 0.94 -0.69
N LEU A 87 -0.07 1.64 -1.81
CA LEU A 87 0.08 3.09 -1.93
C LEU A 87 -1.19 3.71 -2.51
N ILE A 88 -1.59 4.84 -1.94
CA ILE A 88 -2.70 5.66 -2.43
C ILE A 88 -2.28 7.13 -2.44
N CYS A 89 -2.79 7.92 -3.40
CA CYS A 89 -2.47 9.34 -3.53
C CYS A 89 -3.75 10.21 -3.53
N PRO A 90 -4.50 10.32 -2.44
CA PRO A 90 -5.68 11.17 -2.35
C PRO A 90 -5.33 12.61 -2.01
N SER A 91 -6.34 13.49 -2.09
CA SER A 91 -6.24 14.85 -1.56
C SER A 91 -6.20 14.87 -0.02
N GLU A 92 -5.68 15.95 0.56
CA GLU A 92 -5.41 16.11 1.99
C GLU A 92 -6.63 15.90 2.89
N TYR A 93 -7.83 16.35 2.49
CA TYR A 93 -9.04 16.17 3.28
C TYR A 93 -9.48 14.70 3.39
N ILE A 94 -9.16 13.90 2.38
CA ILE A 94 -9.37 12.45 2.42
C ILE A 94 -8.34 11.79 3.34
N LEU A 95 -7.08 12.23 3.30
CA LEU A 95 -6.03 11.73 4.21
C LEU A 95 -6.43 11.94 5.67
N GLU A 96 -6.94 13.13 6.02
CA GLU A 96 -7.46 13.40 7.36
C GLU A 96 -8.56 12.42 7.76
N ARG A 97 -9.50 12.16 6.85
CA ARG A 97 -10.59 11.19 7.06
C ARG A 97 -10.07 9.76 7.22
N MET A 98 -9.08 9.37 6.43
CA MET A 98 -8.46 8.04 6.51
C MET A 98 -7.68 7.85 7.82
N LEU A 99 -6.96 8.88 8.29
CA LEU A 99 -6.30 8.87 9.58
C LEU A 99 -7.30 8.66 10.72
N ARG A 100 -8.43 9.38 10.73
CA ARG A 100 -9.49 9.21 11.73
C ARG A 100 -10.10 7.81 11.74
N LYS A 101 -10.16 7.16 10.58
CA LYS A 101 -10.75 5.82 10.41
C LYS A 101 -9.75 4.68 10.55
N ASN A 102 -8.48 4.97 10.85
CA ASN A 102 -7.42 3.96 10.95
C ASN A 102 -7.20 3.16 9.66
N LEU A 103 -7.31 3.79 8.51
CA LEU A 103 -7.15 3.14 7.19
C LEU A 103 -5.73 3.22 6.65
N LEU A 104 -4.81 3.88 7.36
CA LEU A 104 -3.42 4.04 6.96
C LEU A 104 -2.51 3.29 7.92
N LEU A 105 -1.47 2.66 7.37
CA LEU A 105 -0.38 2.06 8.12
C LEU A 105 0.76 3.06 8.31
N PRO A 106 1.48 3.03 9.43
CA PRO A 106 2.64 3.87 9.62
C PRO A 106 3.76 3.48 8.66
N ILE A 107 4.53 4.50 8.23
CA ILE A 107 5.70 4.32 7.37
C ILE A 107 6.87 3.89 8.22
N ASP A 108 7.54 2.80 7.84
CA ASP A 108 8.84 2.45 8.41
C ASP A 108 9.93 3.35 7.83
N ARG A 109 10.40 4.30 8.62
CA ARG A 109 11.46 5.24 8.23
C ARG A 109 12.86 4.64 8.29
N ASN A 110 13.00 3.46 8.89
CA ASN A 110 14.28 2.76 8.99
C ASN A 110 14.47 1.75 7.85
N PHE A 111 13.52 1.69 6.92
CA PHE A 111 13.59 0.76 5.79
C PHE A 111 14.72 1.16 4.83
N GLY A 112 15.63 0.22 4.61
CA GLY A 112 16.71 0.34 3.62
C GLY A 112 17.78 1.38 3.98
N LYS A 113 18.49 1.83 2.94
CA LYS A 113 19.54 2.87 3.02
C LYS A 113 19.04 4.25 2.56
N THR A 114 17.75 4.39 2.34
CA THR A 114 17.16 5.64 1.86
C THR A 114 17.21 6.68 2.96
N PRO A 115 17.72 7.89 2.73
CA PRO A 115 17.68 8.98 3.69
C PRO A 115 16.24 9.24 4.14
N ASP A 116 16.05 9.67 5.40
CA ASP A 116 14.73 10.07 5.88
C ASP A 116 14.21 11.22 5.03
N TYR A 117 13.28 10.92 4.13
CA TYR A 117 12.74 11.85 3.14
C TYR A 117 12.09 13.09 3.78
N ILE A 118 11.62 13.00 5.02
CA ILE A 118 10.94 14.09 5.70
C ILE A 118 11.87 15.32 5.85
N ASN A 119 13.18 15.12 5.91
CA ASN A 119 14.15 16.19 5.99
C ASN A 119 14.27 16.98 4.68
N ASN A 120 13.80 16.40 3.57
CA ASN A 120 13.76 17.05 2.25
C ASN A 120 12.43 17.76 1.98
N VAL A 121 11.44 17.60 2.86
CA VAL A 121 10.13 18.24 2.73
C VAL A 121 10.20 19.66 3.29
N SER A 122 9.68 20.64 2.54
CA SER A 122 9.58 22.03 2.98
C SER A 122 8.94 22.15 4.37
N PRO A 123 9.48 22.96 5.29
CA PRO A 123 8.87 23.21 6.59
C PRO A 123 7.42 23.69 6.50
N TYR A 124 7.08 24.46 5.46
CA TYR A 124 5.70 24.86 5.19
C TYR A 124 4.78 23.66 4.96
N ILE A 125 5.17 22.73 4.07
CA ILE A 125 4.41 21.51 3.79
C ILE A 125 4.29 20.64 5.04
N GLN A 126 5.37 20.50 5.81
CA GLN A 126 5.33 19.76 7.08
C GLN A 126 4.31 20.38 8.05
N ALA A 127 4.27 21.71 8.15
CA ALA A 127 3.32 22.43 8.99
C ALA A 127 1.87 22.19 8.52
N GLU A 128 1.59 22.22 7.22
CA GLU A 128 0.26 21.93 6.67
C GLU A 128 -0.16 20.46 6.96
N LEU A 129 0.73 19.51 6.75
CA LEU A 129 0.46 18.10 7.08
C LEU A 129 0.18 17.91 8.57
N ASN A 130 0.90 18.62 9.45
CA ASN A 130 0.70 18.50 10.88
C ASN A 130 -0.68 19.01 11.34
N LYS A 131 -1.32 19.92 10.60
CA LYS A 131 -2.71 20.37 10.88
C LYS A 131 -3.73 19.24 10.72
N LEU A 132 -3.44 18.24 9.89
CA LEU A 132 -4.31 17.09 9.66
C LEU A 132 -4.15 16.00 10.73
N SER A 133 -3.18 16.15 11.64
CA SER A 133 -2.85 15.16 12.66
C SER A 133 -4.01 14.92 13.63
N GLN A 134 -4.15 13.68 14.05
CA GLN A 134 -5.16 13.24 15.02
C GLN A 134 -4.49 12.97 16.38
N PRO A 135 -5.23 12.93 17.49
CA PRO A 135 -4.66 12.57 18.80
C PRO A 135 -3.87 11.25 18.73
N GLY A 136 -2.59 11.30 19.07
CA GLY A 136 -1.68 10.14 19.02
C GLY A 136 -1.22 9.70 17.63
N ARG A 137 -1.58 10.45 16.56
CA ARG A 137 -1.22 10.13 15.17
C ARG A 137 -0.76 11.37 14.43
N LYS A 138 0.54 11.49 14.23
CA LYS A 138 1.10 12.53 13.36
C LYS A 138 0.92 12.14 11.91
N THR A 139 0.40 13.03 11.08
CA THR A 139 0.23 12.78 9.65
C THR A 139 1.54 12.38 8.98
N THR A 140 2.64 13.01 9.36
CA THR A 140 3.97 12.70 8.82
C THR A 140 4.47 11.28 9.10
N ASP A 141 3.85 10.55 10.03
CA ASP A 141 4.20 9.14 10.29
C ASP A 141 3.49 8.18 9.30
N TYR A 142 2.50 8.67 8.55
CA TYR A 142 1.65 7.88 7.65
C TYR A 142 1.68 8.35 6.21
N VAL A 143 2.14 9.57 5.95
CA VAL A 143 1.98 10.26 4.66
C VAL A 143 3.29 10.85 4.20
N VAL A 144 3.58 10.65 2.92
CA VAL A 144 4.66 11.33 2.18
C VAL A 144 4.00 12.35 1.25
N PRO A 145 4.36 13.64 1.31
CA PRO A 145 3.88 14.59 0.33
C PRO A 145 4.47 14.25 -1.05
N TYR A 146 3.60 14.05 -2.02
CA TYR A 146 3.97 13.66 -3.37
C TYR A 146 3.87 14.81 -4.35
N MET A 147 2.72 15.46 -4.42
CA MET A 147 2.51 16.66 -5.21
C MET A 147 1.83 17.73 -4.36
N TRP A 148 2.22 18.98 -4.60
CA TRP A 148 1.55 20.15 -4.05
C TRP A 148 1.01 20.98 -5.21
N GLY A 149 -0.31 21.13 -5.24
CA GLY A 149 -1.02 21.95 -6.22
C GLY A 149 -2.12 22.75 -5.56
N THR A 150 -2.36 23.97 -6.02
CA THR A 150 -3.54 24.75 -5.70
C THR A 150 -4.44 24.75 -6.94
N ALA A 151 -5.67 24.26 -6.81
CA ALA A 151 -6.70 24.52 -7.80
C ALA A 151 -7.30 25.90 -7.51
N GLY A 152 -7.17 26.80 -8.47
CA GLY A 152 -7.83 28.11 -8.47
C GLY A 152 -9.18 28.04 -9.11
#